data_594c14c9e90ce7fd36abb019a681bece
#
_entry.id   594c14c9e90ce7fd36abb019a681bece
#
_cell.length_a   1.000
_cell.length_b   1.000
_cell.length_c   1.000
_cell.angle_alpha   90.00
_cell.angle_beta   90.00
_cell.angle_gamma   90.00
#
_symmetry.space_group_name_H-M   'P 1'
#
loop_
_entity.id
_entity.type
_entity.pdbx_description
1 polymer ?
#
loop_
_entity_poly.entity_id
_entity_poly.type
_entity_poly.pdbx_seq_one_letter_code
_entity_poly.pdbx_strand_id
1 'polypeptide(L)'
;MRAIRVYPHEITSGNVNQILERLHNLGLTDILYEAKNVDGKVFYSSKLAEAIDDRLGLICESAKEYKMRVIVWFCTFPEGYRGRLLGSGISRFLRKNPNCAAVDDEGHSTLERPVPCDYGLENYACPANPKVQDYELGLIEEIVKGYPVNGIHLDFIRYPIPGDYCYCDYCTTHFKDTFGISIKDEEASRYLSKWRQQTITNFVNEVYDEIKSIDNNLLLSALVWKYDDCLEFTQDWKRWKVDFISPMFHHKGLFKRPIWVRNETHKNRKMSNKRIVASIGGLYSDLFTKKEWGLCEKYALEGGAEGILYEHYDLLEVVSTLENSRMNDIKKIMRWNLFSIRHSIRVGILKLRRSP
;
A
#
# COMPACT_ATOMS: atom_id res chain seq x y z
N MET A 1 3.72 1.68 -18.57
CA MET A 1 3.11 0.80 -17.56
C MET A 1 1.67 1.24 -17.33
N ARG A 2 0.71 0.35 -17.47
CA ARG A 2 -0.70 0.53 -17.04
C ARG A 2 -1.06 -0.65 -16.18
N ALA A 3 -1.04 -0.43 -14.88
CA ALA A 3 -1.17 -1.46 -13.87
C ALA A 3 -2.51 -1.36 -13.13
N ILE A 4 -3.03 -2.48 -12.68
CA ILE A 4 -4.22 -2.55 -11.83
C ILE A 4 -3.96 -3.45 -10.63
N ARG A 5 -4.46 -3.04 -9.46
CA ARG A 5 -4.46 -3.88 -8.26
C ARG A 5 -5.48 -4.99 -8.41
N VAL A 6 -5.14 -6.19 -7.97
CA VAL A 6 -6.04 -7.35 -7.95
C VAL A 6 -5.95 -8.01 -6.57
N TYR A 7 -7.11 -8.13 -5.92
CA TYR A 7 -7.22 -8.80 -4.63
C TYR A 7 -7.40 -10.32 -4.78
N PRO A 8 -6.94 -11.12 -3.82
CA PRO A 8 -7.09 -12.57 -3.88
C PRO A 8 -8.53 -13.05 -4.06
N HIS A 9 -9.49 -12.41 -3.39
CA HIS A 9 -10.90 -12.80 -3.46
C HIS A 9 -11.55 -12.55 -4.83
N GLU A 10 -10.96 -11.73 -5.68
CA GLU A 10 -11.47 -11.38 -7.02
C GLU A 10 -11.11 -12.44 -8.07
N ILE A 11 -10.10 -13.27 -7.80
CA ILE A 11 -9.56 -14.28 -8.71
C ILE A 11 -9.84 -15.68 -8.19
N THR A 12 -10.35 -16.52 -9.09
CA THR A 12 -10.57 -17.97 -8.89
C THR A 12 -10.14 -18.71 -10.14
N SER A 13 -9.98 -20.03 -10.04
CA SER A 13 -9.69 -20.88 -11.22
C SER A 13 -10.78 -20.80 -12.29
N GLY A 14 -12.03 -20.47 -11.90
CA GLY A 14 -13.15 -20.36 -12.83
C GLY A 14 -13.26 -19.03 -13.56
N ASN A 15 -12.61 -17.94 -13.08
CA ASN A 15 -12.78 -16.61 -13.64
C ASN A 15 -11.48 -15.92 -14.09
N VAL A 16 -10.31 -16.45 -13.73
CA VAL A 16 -9.01 -15.81 -13.95
C VAL A 16 -8.79 -15.42 -15.41
N ASN A 17 -9.01 -16.34 -16.36
CA ASN A 17 -8.79 -16.07 -17.77
C ASN A 17 -9.76 -15.01 -18.31
N GLN A 18 -11.03 -15.06 -17.93
CA GLN A 18 -12.02 -14.05 -18.32
C GLN A 18 -11.64 -12.65 -17.80
N ILE A 19 -11.15 -12.56 -16.56
CA ILE A 19 -10.71 -11.30 -15.99
C ILE A 19 -9.47 -10.79 -16.71
N LEU A 20 -8.46 -11.63 -16.93
CA LEU A 20 -7.22 -11.24 -17.60
C LEU A 20 -7.46 -10.80 -19.04
N GLU A 21 -8.33 -11.49 -19.78
CA GLU A 21 -8.75 -11.09 -21.11
C GLU A 21 -9.36 -9.67 -21.13
N ARG A 22 -10.28 -9.39 -20.20
CA ARG A 22 -10.90 -8.06 -20.07
C ARG A 22 -9.86 -6.99 -19.74
N LEU A 23 -8.95 -7.26 -18.79
CA LEU A 23 -7.87 -6.33 -18.45
C LEU A 23 -6.94 -6.07 -19.64
N HIS A 24 -6.57 -7.11 -20.37
CA HIS A 24 -5.76 -7.01 -21.59
C HIS A 24 -6.47 -6.16 -22.66
N ASN A 25 -7.77 -6.39 -22.90
CA ASN A 25 -8.58 -5.63 -23.86
C ASN A 25 -8.74 -4.15 -23.49
N LEU A 26 -8.64 -3.82 -22.20
CA LEU A 26 -8.56 -2.44 -21.71
C LEU A 26 -7.16 -1.81 -21.84
N GLY A 27 -6.19 -2.56 -22.36
CA GLY A 27 -4.80 -2.12 -22.56
C GLY A 27 -4.00 -2.06 -21.25
N LEU A 28 -4.39 -2.82 -20.24
CA LEU A 28 -3.58 -2.99 -19.04
C LEU A 28 -2.43 -3.97 -19.36
N THR A 29 -1.25 -3.64 -18.84
CA THR A 29 0.00 -4.36 -19.11
C THR A 29 0.54 -5.08 -17.89
N ASP A 30 0.07 -4.70 -16.70
CA ASP A 30 0.62 -5.16 -15.44
C ASP A 30 -0.50 -5.42 -14.43
N ILE A 31 -0.34 -6.47 -13.65
CA ILE A 31 -1.18 -6.82 -12.53
C ILE A 31 -0.37 -6.64 -11.26
N LEU A 32 -0.89 -5.88 -10.30
CA LEU A 32 -0.38 -5.86 -8.95
C LEU A 32 -1.25 -6.77 -8.08
N TYR A 33 -0.80 -8.01 -7.90
CA TYR A 33 -1.55 -9.03 -7.17
C TYR A 33 -1.18 -9.02 -5.68
N GLU A 34 -2.17 -8.86 -4.80
CA GLU A 34 -1.97 -8.86 -3.35
C GLU A 34 -1.69 -10.28 -2.84
N ALA A 35 -0.41 -10.64 -2.73
CA ALA A 35 0.00 -11.97 -2.28
C ALA A 35 0.20 -12.08 -0.76
N LYS A 36 0.46 -10.97 -0.05
CA LYS A 36 0.41 -10.85 1.41
C LYS A 36 -0.52 -9.71 1.79
N ASN A 37 -1.56 -10.00 2.58
CA ASN A 37 -2.51 -8.99 3.02
C ASN A 37 -2.19 -8.42 4.42
N VAL A 38 -3.02 -7.48 4.89
CA VAL A 38 -2.82 -6.78 6.16
C VAL A 38 -3.04 -7.65 7.40
N ASP A 39 -3.61 -8.85 7.30
CA ASP A 39 -3.73 -9.78 8.43
C ASP A 39 -2.55 -10.78 8.50
N GLY A 40 -1.51 -10.57 7.66
CA GLY A 40 -0.32 -11.38 7.59
C GLY A 40 -0.51 -12.77 7.00
N LYS A 41 -1.66 -13.02 6.34
CA LYS A 41 -1.88 -14.23 5.56
C LYS A 41 -1.38 -14.06 4.14
N VAL A 42 -1.01 -15.18 3.51
CA VAL A 42 -0.45 -15.18 2.17
C VAL A 42 -1.26 -16.07 1.23
N PHE A 43 -1.24 -15.72 -0.06
CA PHE A 43 -1.96 -16.40 -1.14
C PHE A 43 -0.99 -17.04 -2.13
N TYR A 44 0.05 -17.65 -1.57
CA TYR A 44 1.06 -18.47 -2.23
C TYR A 44 1.53 -19.56 -1.28
N SER A 45 2.22 -20.57 -1.79
CA SER A 45 2.75 -21.67 -0.97
C SER A 45 3.93 -21.16 -0.11
N SER A 46 3.73 -21.02 1.19
CA SER A 46 4.71 -20.49 2.14
C SER A 46 5.04 -21.48 3.25
N LYS A 47 6.32 -21.52 3.65
CA LYS A 47 6.81 -22.24 4.85
C LYS A 47 6.80 -21.32 6.08
N LEU A 48 6.90 -20.01 5.88
CA LEU A 48 7.05 -19.03 6.95
C LEU A 48 5.70 -18.50 7.44
N ALA A 49 4.79 -18.13 6.53
CA ALA A 49 3.49 -17.57 6.85
C ALA A 49 2.34 -18.59 6.84
N GLU A 50 1.15 -18.16 7.22
CA GLU A 50 -0.11 -18.90 7.09
C GLU A 50 -0.63 -18.73 5.66
N ALA A 51 -0.43 -19.77 4.83
CA ALA A 51 -0.94 -19.79 3.47
C ALA A 51 -2.42 -20.14 3.44
N ILE A 52 -3.22 -19.36 2.72
CA ILE A 52 -4.65 -19.65 2.50
C ILE A 52 -4.81 -20.57 1.30
N ASP A 53 -4.16 -20.25 0.20
CA ASP A 53 -4.12 -21.03 -1.03
C ASP A 53 -2.95 -20.56 -1.91
N ASP A 54 -2.82 -21.11 -3.14
CA ASP A 54 -1.76 -20.73 -4.09
C ASP A 54 -2.34 -20.01 -5.31
N ARG A 55 -3.02 -18.90 -5.10
CA ARG A 55 -3.55 -18.07 -6.21
C ARG A 55 -2.47 -17.29 -6.93
N LEU A 56 -1.33 -17.04 -6.29
CA LEU A 56 -0.19 -16.42 -6.97
C LEU A 56 0.31 -17.29 -8.12
N GLY A 57 0.45 -18.60 -7.90
CA GLY A 57 0.80 -19.55 -8.96
C GLY A 57 -0.20 -19.53 -10.10
N LEU A 58 -1.50 -19.57 -9.77
CA LEU A 58 -2.58 -19.52 -10.75
C LEU A 58 -2.51 -18.25 -11.63
N ILE A 59 -2.38 -17.06 -11.03
CA ILE A 59 -2.38 -15.81 -11.79
C ILE A 59 -1.09 -15.67 -12.63
N CYS A 60 0.06 -16.12 -12.13
CA CYS A 60 1.30 -16.11 -12.88
C CYS A 60 1.23 -16.97 -14.15
N GLU A 61 0.63 -18.16 -14.06
CA GLU A 61 0.45 -19.02 -15.23
C GLU A 61 -0.54 -18.40 -16.23
N SER A 62 -1.70 -17.96 -15.76
CA SER A 62 -2.73 -17.40 -16.64
C SER A 62 -2.28 -16.09 -17.33
N ALA A 63 -1.51 -15.25 -16.64
CA ALA A 63 -1.05 -13.97 -17.18
C ALA A 63 -0.09 -14.11 -18.37
N LYS A 64 0.60 -15.25 -18.50
CA LYS A 64 1.51 -15.53 -19.64
C LYS A 64 0.79 -15.49 -20.98
N GLU A 65 -0.43 -16.02 -21.07
CA GLU A 65 -1.23 -16.06 -22.29
C GLU A 65 -1.51 -14.65 -22.83
N TYR A 66 -1.68 -13.69 -21.93
CA TYR A 66 -1.99 -12.29 -22.23
C TYR A 66 -0.73 -11.41 -22.26
N LYS A 67 0.46 -11.97 -22.07
CA LYS A 67 1.73 -11.24 -21.96
C LYS A 67 1.70 -10.11 -20.93
N MET A 68 0.92 -10.29 -19.86
CA MET A 68 0.83 -9.37 -18.74
C MET A 68 1.89 -9.71 -17.70
N ARG A 69 2.51 -8.69 -17.12
CA ARG A 69 3.45 -8.86 -16.02
C ARG A 69 2.69 -8.99 -14.70
N VAL A 70 3.18 -9.86 -13.82
CA VAL A 70 2.66 -10.01 -12.46
C VAL A 70 3.69 -9.43 -11.49
N ILE A 71 3.31 -8.37 -10.80
CA ILE A 71 4.08 -7.75 -9.73
C ILE A 71 3.32 -8.05 -8.43
N VAL A 72 4.01 -8.52 -7.42
CA VAL A 72 3.39 -8.89 -6.16
C VAL A 72 3.13 -7.64 -5.32
N TRP A 73 1.87 -7.38 -4.96
CA TRP A 73 1.51 -6.43 -3.92
C TRP A 73 1.72 -7.07 -2.56
N PHE A 74 2.57 -6.45 -1.75
CA PHE A 74 3.05 -6.99 -0.49
C PHE A 74 2.80 -5.99 0.66
N CYS A 75 1.82 -6.28 1.51
CA CYS A 75 1.55 -5.51 2.73
C CYS A 75 2.64 -5.84 3.76
N THR A 76 3.59 -4.94 4.00
CA THR A 76 4.84 -5.25 4.67
C THR A 76 4.67 -5.46 6.18
N PHE A 77 4.38 -4.44 6.96
CA PHE A 77 4.42 -4.52 8.43
C PHE A 77 3.09 -4.78 9.15
N PRO A 78 1.91 -4.64 8.54
CA PRO A 78 0.69 -5.16 9.17
C PRO A 78 0.72 -6.69 9.26
N GLU A 79 0.42 -7.18 10.45
CA GLU A 79 0.42 -8.60 10.81
C GLU A 79 -0.86 -9.01 11.55
N GLY A 80 -1.89 -8.21 11.42
CA GLY A 80 -3.23 -8.49 11.95
C GLY A 80 -4.23 -7.45 11.54
N TYR A 81 -5.49 -7.90 11.38
CA TYR A 81 -6.57 -7.04 10.95
C TYR A 81 -7.90 -7.45 11.57
N ARG A 82 -8.73 -6.46 11.93
CA ARG A 82 -10.14 -6.63 12.32
C ARG A 82 -10.98 -5.62 11.55
N GLY A 83 -11.69 -6.07 10.55
CA GLY A 83 -12.50 -5.17 9.73
C GLY A 83 -13.46 -5.88 8.83
N ARG A 84 -14.09 -5.12 7.93
CA ARG A 84 -15.19 -5.60 7.10
C ARG A 84 -14.75 -6.15 5.74
N LEU A 85 -13.51 -5.87 5.30
CA LEU A 85 -13.14 -6.06 3.91
C LEU A 85 -12.40 -7.37 3.60
N LEU A 86 -11.53 -7.87 4.45
CA LEU A 86 -10.58 -8.92 4.07
C LEU A 86 -10.27 -9.88 5.22
N GLY A 87 -11.23 -10.62 5.70
CA GLY A 87 -10.95 -11.54 6.79
C GLY A 87 -10.58 -10.85 8.09
N SER A 88 -10.33 -11.59 9.13
CA SER A 88 -9.89 -11.03 10.41
C SER A 88 -8.96 -12.00 11.10
N GLY A 89 -7.99 -11.48 11.79
CA GLY A 89 -7.08 -12.30 12.58
C GLY A 89 -5.74 -11.63 12.82
N ILE A 90 -4.92 -12.29 13.59
CA ILE A 90 -3.53 -11.94 13.85
C ILE A 90 -2.69 -13.03 13.20
N SER A 91 -1.64 -12.68 12.51
CA SER A 91 -0.74 -13.60 11.82
C SER A 91 -0.17 -14.68 12.74
N ARG A 92 0.19 -15.80 12.17
CA ARG A 92 0.95 -16.84 12.89
C ARG A 92 2.25 -16.30 13.46
N PHE A 93 2.89 -15.35 12.74
CA PHE A 93 4.14 -14.75 13.18
C PHE A 93 3.96 -13.94 14.48
N LEU A 94 3.03 -12.98 14.54
CA LEU A 94 2.81 -12.20 15.76
C LEU A 94 2.22 -13.02 16.91
N ARG A 95 1.37 -14.01 16.64
CA ARG A 95 0.90 -14.94 17.69
C ARG A 95 2.07 -15.71 18.35
N LYS A 96 3.11 -16.08 17.59
CA LYS A 96 4.30 -16.77 18.11
C LYS A 96 5.33 -15.81 18.70
N ASN A 97 5.33 -14.57 18.28
CA ASN A 97 6.31 -13.55 18.65
C ASN A 97 5.64 -12.24 19.08
N PRO A 98 4.85 -12.24 20.17
CA PRO A 98 4.09 -11.05 20.59
C PRO A 98 4.99 -9.85 20.92
N ASN A 99 6.22 -10.07 21.33
CA ASN A 99 7.23 -9.04 21.56
C ASN A 99 7.74 -8.36 20.27
N CYS A 100 7.38 -8.87 19.10
CA CYS A 100 7.62 -8.22 17.82
C CYS A 100 6.55 -7.21 17.42
N ALA A 101 5.44 -7.12 18.16
CA ALA A 101 4.41 -6.11 17.91
C ALA A 101 4.96 -4.70 18.13
N ALA A 102 4.48 -3.75 17.34
CA ALA A 102 4.78 -2.34 17.56
C ALA A 102 4.08 -1.84 18.85
N VAL A 103 4.75 -0.96 19.59
CA VAL A 103 4.30 -0.45 20.89
C VAL A 103 4.19 1.08 20.80
N ASP A 104 3.09 1.65 21.28
CA ASP A 104 2.89 3.10 21.32
C ASP A 104 3.71 3.78 22.44
N ASP A 105 3.66 5.11 22.52
CA ASP A 105 4.36 5.92 23.51
C ASP A 105 3.82 5.72 24.93
N GLU A 106 2.57 5.24 25.09
CA GLU A 106 1.97 4.87 26.37
C GLU A 106 2.38 3.46 26.84
N GLY A 107 3.02 2.67 25.97
CA GLY A 107 3.49 1.31 26.29
C GLY A 107 2.51 0.20 25.90
N HIS A 108 1.46 0.50 25.13
CA HIS A 108 0.54 -0.53 24.65
C HIS A 108 1.01 -1.09 23.32
N SER A 109 1.06 -2.41 23.23
CA SER A 109 1.31 -3.07 21.94
C SER A 109 0.12 -2.95 20.99
N THR A 110 0.35 -3.02 19.69
CA THR A 110 -0.74 -3.08 18.70
C THR A 110 -1.61 -4.34 18.86
N LEU A 111 -1.17 -5.37 19.59
CA LEU A 111 -1.99 -6.53 19.94
C LEU A 111 -3.04 -6.18 21.02
N GLU A 112 -2.72 -5.29 21.94
CA GLU A 112 -3.61 -4.80 23.01
C GLU A 112 -4.47 -3.65 22.50
N ARG A 113 -3.86 -2.68 21.82
CA ARG A 113 -4.50 -1.50 21.25
C ARG A 113 -4.23 -1.44 19.74
N PRO A 114 -5.05 -2.11 18.91
CA PRO A 114 -4.89 -2.07 17.45
C PRO A 114 -5.01 -0.66 16.89
N VAL A 115 -4.30 -0.39 15.81
CA VAL A 115 -4.25 0.91 15.14
C VAL A 115 -5.52 1.11 14.29
N PRO A 116 -6.28 2.20 14.48
CA PRO A 116 -7.43 2.49 13.64
C PRO A 116 -7.01 2.78 12.18
N CYS A 117 -7.73 2.19 11.23
CA CYS A 117 -7.64 2.51 9.81
C CYS A 117 -9.02 2.79 9.22
N ASP A 118 -9.09 3.21 7.95
CA ASP A 118 -10.36 3.59 7.30
C ASP A 118 -11.40 2.46 7.27
N TYR A 119 -10.96 1.21 7.36
CA TYR A 119 -11.79 0.02 7.19
C TYR A 119 -11.85 -0.89 8.42
N GLY A 120 -11.14 -0.56 9.49
CA GLY A 120 -11.08 -1.40 10.67
C GLY A 120 -9.97 -1.06 11.65
N LEU A 121 -9.35 -2.09 12.18
CA LEU A 121 -8.26 -2.02 13.16
C LEU A 121 -7.11 -2.91 12.67
N GLU A 122 -5.88 -2.41 12.73
CA GLU A 122 -4.68 -3.11 12.28
C GLU A 122 -3.73 -3.41 13.44
N ASN A 123 -3.08 -4.57 13.39
CA ASN A 123 -1.99 -4.91 14.29
C ASN A 123 -0.69 -4.86 13.49
N TYR A 124 0.27 -4.06 13.91
CA TYR A 124 1.56 -3.91 13.25
C TYR A 124 2.67 -4.64 13.98
N ALA A 125 3.56 -5.27 13.23
CA ALA A 125 4.87 -5.63 13.71
C ALA A 125 5.81 -4.41 13.75
N CYS A 126 6.81 -4.43 14.63
CA CYS A 126 7.78 -3.33 14.75
C CYS A 126 8.73 -3.28 13.55
N PRO A 127 8.73 -2.21 12.74
CA PRO A 127 9.60 -2.11 11.56
C PRO A 127 11.10 -2.12 11.85
N ALA A 128 11.52 -1.75 13.07
CA ALA A 128 12.92 -1.72 13.46
C ALA A 128 13.44 -3.07 13.97
N ASN A 129 12.55 -3.99 14.35
CA ASN A 129 12.97 -5.25 14.97
C ASN A 129 13.57 -6.17 13.90
N PRO A 130 14.84 -6.63 14.06
CA PRO A 130 15.50 -7.48 13.07
C PRO A 130 14.74 -8.75 12.76
N LYS A 131 14.11 -9.37 13.76
CA LYS A 131 13.32 -10.58 13.57
C LYS A 131 12.10 -10.35 12.67
N VAL A 132 11.54 -9.14 12.70
CA VAL A 132 10.45 -8.73 11.78
C VAL A 132 11.02 -8.53 10.39
N GLN A 133 12.15 -7.83 10.26
CA GLN A 133 12.79 -7.58 8.98
C GLN A 133 13.22 -8.90 8.31
N ASP A 134 13.84 -9.80 9.04
CA ASP A 134 14.22 -11.15 8.55
C ASP A 134 13.01 -11.97 8.09
N TYR A 135 11.88 -11.86 8.82
CA TYR A 135 10.65 -12.55 8.46
C TYR A 135 10.05 -11.99 7.16
N GLU A 136 9.92 -10.68 7.05
CA GLU A 136 9.36 -10.03 5.85
C GLU A 136 10.25 -10.25 4.61
N LEU A 137 11.58 -10.16 4.78
CA LEU A 137 12.53 -10.45 3.72
C LEU A 137 12.44 -11.91 3.29
N GLY A 138 12.36 -12.85 4.23
CA GLY A 138 12.20 -14.28 3.94
C GLY A 138 10.92 -14.59 3.15
N LEU A 139 9.80 -13.90 3.43
CA LEU A 139 8.56 -14.03 2.64
C LEU A 139 8.75 -13.52 1.21
N ILE A 140 9.44 -12.40 1.04
CA ILE A 140 9.76 -11.86 -0.29
C ILE A 140 10.65 -12.83 -1.07
N GLU A 141 11.65 -13.41 -0.41
CA GLU A 141 12.51 -14.42 -1.02
C GLU A 141 11.76 -15.69 -1.45
N GLU A 142 10.82 -16.19 -0.63
CA GLU A 142 9.95 -17.31 -1.03
C GLU A 142 9.22 -17.00 -2.35
N ILE A 143 8.71 -15.78 -2.50
CA ILE A 143 7.99 -15.35 -3.69
C ILE A 143 8.92 -15.31 -4.91
N VAL A 144 10.02 -14.57 -4.83
CA VAL A 144 10.89 -14.34 -6.00
C VAL A 144 11.69 -15.58 -6.42
N LYS A 145 11.93 -16.50 -5.49
CA LYS A 145 12.58 -17.81 -5.78
C LYS A 145 11.58 -18.86 -6.27
N GLY A 146 10.32 -18.78 -5.82
CA GLY A 146 9.31 -19.81 -6.07
C GLY A 146 8.37 -19.54 -7.26
N TYR A 147 8.22 -18.28 -7.69
CA TYR A 147 7.22 -17.88 -8.68
C TYR A 147 7.81 -17.01 -9.79
N PRO A 148 7.32 -17.14 -11.04
CA PRO A 148 7.77 -16.34 -12.18
C PRO A 148 7.15 -14.93 -12.16
N VAL A 149 7.32 -14.22 -11.04
CA VAL A 149 6.86 -12.84 -10.87
C VAL A 149 7.82 -11.86 -11.54
N ASN A 150 7.35 -10.66 -11.85
CA ASN A 150 8.15 -9.60 -12.45
C ASN A 150 8.65 -8.58 -11.44
N GLY A 151 8.30 -8.72 -10.17
CA GLY A 151 8.78 -7.84 -9.11
C GLY A 151 7.89 -7.83 -7.87
N ILE A 152 8.28 -6.97 -6.94
CA ILE A 152 7.60 -6.72 -5.66
C ILE A 152 7.19 -5.25 -5.59
N HIS A 153 5.97 -5.00 -5.12
CA HIS A 153 5.43 -3.68 -4.82
C HIS A 153 5.10 -3.60 -3.33
N LEU A 154 5.95 -2.92 -2.57
CA LEU A 154 5.79 -2.79 -1.12
C LEU A 154 4.66 -1.82 -0.79
N ASP A 155 3.74 -2.24 0.05
CA ASP A 155 2.75 -1.39 0.69
C ASP A 155 2.89 -1.44 2.20
N PHE A 156 2.30 -0.47 2.92
CA PHE A 156 2.43 -0.35 4.37
C PHE A 156 3.89 -0.34 4.86
N ILE A 157 4.80 0.11 4.02
CA ILE A 157 6.23 0.24 4.31
C ILE A 157 6.49 1.51 5.13
N ARG A 158 6.04 1.49 6.39
CA ARG A 158 6.02 2.61 7.32
C ARG A 158 5.75 2.15 8.74
N TYR A 159 5.99 3.02 9.70
CA TYR A 159 5.49 2.83 11.06
C TYR A 159 3.96 2.99 11.13
N PRO A 160 3.30 2.43 12.17
CA PRO A 160 1.85 2.57 12.35
C PRO A 160 1.43 4.04 12.50
N ILE A 161 0.26 4.39 12.00
CA ILE A 161 -0.41 5.68 12.15
C ILE A 161 -1.94 5.49 12.11
N PRO A 162 -2.71 6.27 12.87
CA PRO A 162 -2.29 7.33 13.81
C PRO A 162 -1.60 6.77 15.06
N GLY A 163 -0.81 7.62 15.72
CA GLY A 163 -0.10 7.31 16.95
C GLY A 163 1.41 7.50 16.79
N ASP A 164 2.12 7.49 17.89
CA ASP A 164 3.58 7.55 17.93
C ASP A 164 4.14 6.15 18.23
N TYR A 165 4.90 5.57 17.30
CA TYR A 165 5.48 4.23 17.32
C TYR A 165 6.93 4.26 16.83
N CYS A 166 7.85 3.34 17.21
CA CYS A 166 7.69 2.23 18.12
C CYS A 166 8.53 2.46 19.39
N TYR A 167 7.97 2.07 20.53
CA TYR A 167 8.60 2.15 21.84
C TYR A 167 8.76 0.74 22.47
N CYS A 168 8.81 -0.32 21.67
CA CYS A 168 9.08 -1.68 22.15
C CYS A 168 10.49 -1.80 22.74
N ASP A 169 10.78 -2.88 23.45
CA ASP A 169 12.07 -3.12 24.11
C ASP A 169 13.25 -3.01 23.14
N TYR A 170 13.12 -3.53 21.92
CA TYR A 170 14.15 -3.38 20.91
C TYR A 170 14.41 -1.92 20.57
N CYS A 171 13.35 -1.15 20.26
CA CYS A 171 13.48 0.25 19.88
C CYS A 171 14.08 1.09 21.02
N THR A 172 13.63 0.88 22.26
CA THR A 172 14.14 1.63 23.43
C THR A 172 15.62 1.34 23.69
N THR A 173 16.03 0.09 23.59
CA THR A 173 17.44 -0.32 23.77
C THR A 173 18.28 0.22 22.63
N HIS A 174 17.92 -0.10 21.39
CA HIS A 174 18.73 0.29 20.21
C HIS A 174 18.85 1.80 20.03
N PHE A 175 17.77 2.55 20.34
CA PHE A 175 17.84 4.02 20.29
C PHE A 175 18.81 4.56 21.33
N LYS A 176 18.77 4.04 22.56
CA LYS A 176 19.69 4.42 23.64
C LYS A 176 21.14 4.09 23.29
N ASP A 177 21.39 2.91 22.73
CA ASP A 177 22.73 2.51 22.30
C ASP A 177 23.26 3.39 21.17
N THR A 178 22.37 3.88 20.29
CA THR A 178 22.75 4.73 19.15
C THR A 178 23.01 6.18 19.55
N PHE A 179 22.17 6.75 20.43
CA PHE A 179 22.18 8.20 20.72
C PHE A 179 22.60 8.53 22.15
N GLY A 180 22.78 7.56 23.03
CA GLY A 180 23.15 7.75 24.43
C GLY A 180 22.05 8.32 25.32
N ILE A 181 20.84 8.51 24.81
CA ILE A 181 19.66 9.06 25.52
C ILE A 181 18.49 8.11 25.44
N SER A 182 17.55 8.23 26.39
CA SER A 182 16.32 7.43 26.33
C SER A 182 15.41 7.92 25.19
N ILE A 183 14.74 6.99 24.50
CA ILE A 183 13.75 7.33 23.47
C ILE A 183 12.56 8.14 24.03
N LYS A 184 12.35 8.11 25.35
CA LYS A 184 11.29 8.86 26.06
C LYS A 184 11.74 10.23 26.57
N ASP A 185 13.02 10.59 26.44
CA ASP A 185 13.52 11.88 26.82
C ASP A 185 13.02 12.96 25.82
N GLU A 186 12.75 14.16 26.31
CA GLU A 186 12.29 15.27 25.46
C GLU A 186 13.25 15.54 24.31
N GLU A 187 14.55 15.38 24.55
CA GLU A 187 15.62 15.58 23.57
C GLU A 187 15.57 14.53 22.45
N ALA A 188 15.02 13.34 22.68
CA ALA A 188 14.89 12.27 21.68
C ALA A 188 14.08 12.69 20.45
N SER A 189 13.12 13.63 20.61
CA SER A 189 12.28 14.16 19.53
C SER A 189 13.11 14.70 18.35
N ARG A 190 14.32 15.19 18.60
CA ARG A 190 15.26 15.71 17.58
C ARG A 190 15.80 14.63 16.63
N TYR A 191 15.85 13.38 17.09
CA TYR A 191 16.45 12.25 16.37
C TYR A 191 15.41 11.23 15.89
N LEU A 192 14.32 11.09 16.62
CA LEU A 192 13.37 9.97 16.49
C LEU A 192 12.77 9.87 15.08
N SER A 193 12.30 10.99 14.52
CA SER A 193 11.73 10.99 13.17
C SER A 193 12.74 10.54 12.12
N LYS A 194 13.97 11.07 12.17
CA LYS A 194 15.04 10.70 11.23
C LYS A 194 15.50 9.26 11.42
N TRP A 195 15.56 8.79 12.66
CA TRP A 195 15.92 7.41 12.97
C TRP A 195 14.90 6.43 12.38
N ARG A 196 13.60 6.71 12.55
CA ARG A 196 12.51 5.89 11.96
C ARG A 196 12.55 5.90 10.44
N GLN A 197 12.76 7.07 9.82
CA GLN A 197 12.92 7.19 8.37
C GLN A 197 14.14 6.41 7.86
N GLN A 198 15.25 6.44 8.61
CA GLN A 198 16.44 5.65 8.27
C GLN A 198 16.21 4.15 8.40
N THR A 199 15.48 3.72 9.41
CA THR A 199 15.09 2.30 9.59
C THR A 199 14.34 1.78 8.37
N ILE A 200 13.29 2.50 7.95
CA ILE A 200 12.53 2.12 6.75
C ILE A 200 13.41 2.16 5.49
N THR A 201 14.25 3.19 5.35
CA THR A 201 15.17 3.32 4.22
C THR A 201 16.13 2.15 4.14
N ASN A 202 16.70 1.73 5.26
CA ASN A 202 17.63 0.60 5.31
C ASN A 202 16.94 -0.69 4.88
N PHE A 203 15.75 -0.98 5.42
CA PHE A 203 15.01 -2.17 5.07
C PHE A 203 14.61 -2.20 3.57
N VAL A 204 14.10 -1.10 3.02
CA VAL A 204 13.78 -1.04 1.58
C VAL A 204 15.01 -1.27 0.71
N ASN A 205 16.16 -0.70 1.11
CA ASN A 205 17.40 -0.86 0.37
C ASN A 205 17.94 -2.30 0.48
N GLU A 206 17.77 -2.96 1.61
CA GLU A 206 18.11 -4.36 1.81
C GLU A 206 17.24 -5.27 0.94
N VAL A 207 15.92 -5.06 0.91
CA VAL A 207 15.00 -5.78 0.00
C VAL A 207 15.43 -5.60 -1.45
N TYR A 208 15.81 -4.37 -1.85
CA TYR A 208 16.29 -4.11 -3.21
C TYR A 208 17.55 -4.93 -3.54
N ASP A 209 18.54 -4.86 -2.67
CA ASP A 209 19.82 -5.53 -2.88
C ASP A 209 19.61 -7.05 -2.92
N GLU A 210 18.74 -7.61 -2.06
CA GLU A 210 18.43 -9.05 -2.05
C GLU A 210 17.74 -9.50 -3.34
N ILE A 211 16.62 -8.86 -3.74
CA ILE A 211 15.92 -9.29 -4.96
C ILE A 211 16.77 -9.12 -6.23
N LYS A 212 17.60 -8.07 -6.30
CA LYS A 212 18.50 -7.86 -7.43
C LYS A 212 19.65 -8.87 -7.46
N SER A 213 20.04 -9.43 -6.30
CA SER A 213 21.01 -10.51 -6.24
C SER A 213 20.46 -11.82 -6.81
N ILE A 214 19.14 -12.04 -6.69
CA ILE A 214 18.45 -13.24 -7.20
C ILE A 214 18.21 -13.11 -8.73
N ASP A 215 17.60 -12.01 -9.15
CA ASP A 215 17.43 -11.67 -10.57
C ASP A 215 17.39 -10.13 -10.73
N ASN A 216 18.37 -9.58 -11.45
CA ASN A 216 18.49 -8.15 -11.69
C ASN A 216 17.32 -7.55 -12.50
N ASN A 217 16.52 -8.37 -13.18
CA ASN A 217 15.33 -7.93 -13.92
C ASN A 217 14.09 -7.75 -13.04
N LEU A 218 14.07 -8.32 -11.83
CA LEU A 218 12.96 -8.13 -10.91
C LEU A 218 12.83 -6.67 -10.52
N LEU A 219 11.59 -6.17 -10.55
CA LEU A 219 11.30 -4.80 -10.16
C LEU A 219 11.04 -4.72 -8.65
N LEU A 220 11.62 -3.71 -7.99
CA LEU A 220 11.17 -3.27 -6.67
C LEU A 220 10.49 -1.92 -6.81
N SER A 221 9.31 -1.79 -6.22
CA SER A 221 8.55 -0.56 -6.20
C SER A 221 7.78 -0.42 -4.88
N ALA A 222 7.22 0.74 -4.62
CA ALA A 222 6.46 0.95 -3.39
C ALA A 222 5.29 1.90 -3.59
N LEU A 223 4.17 1.62 -2.89
CA LEU A 223 3.09 2.56 -2.67
C LEU A 223 3.51 3.56 -1.59
N VAL A 224 3.42 4.83 -1.89
CA VAL A 224 3.95 5.87 -1.01
C VAL A 224 2.99 7.05 -0.88
N TRP A 225 3.11 7.76 0.23
CA TRP A 225 2.49 9.08 0.37
C TRP A 225 3.15 10.08 -0.57
N LYS A 226 2.38 11.08 -1.01
CA LYS A 226 2.91 12.17 -1.84
C LYS A 226 4.02 12.93 -1.12
N TYR A 227 4.83 13.64 -1.87
CA TYR A 227 6.05 14.29 -1.40
C TYR A 227 5.89 15.14 -0.12
N ASP A 228 4.80 15.91 -0.01
CA ASP A 228 4.59 16.80 1.14
C ASP A 228 4.36 16.05 2.45
N ASP A 229 3.81 14.85 2.37
CA ASP A 229 3.35 14.11 3.55
C ASP A 229 4.29 12.94 3.88
N CYS A 230 5.10 12.46 2.92
CA CYS A 230 5.82 11.20 3.02
C CYS A 230 6.71 11.07 4.27
N LEU A 231 7.33 12.16 4.73
CA LEU A 231 8.21 12.12 5.90
C LEU A 231 7.46 11.95 7.21
N GLU A 232 6.21 12.44 7.32
CA GLU A 232 5.33 12.16 8.46
C GLU A 232 4.99 10.69 8.55
N PHE A 233 4.91 10.02 7.38
CA PHE A 233 4.68 8.59 7.26
C PHE A 233 5.98 7.78 7.26
N THR A 234 7.08 8.34 7.71
CA THR A 234 8.41 7.72 7.78
C THR A 234 8.95 7.21 6.43
N GLN A 235 8.37 7.68 5.32
CA GLN A 235 8.70 7.27 3.95
C GLN A 235 9.64 8.27 3.27
N ASP A 236 10.93 8.28 3.63
CA ASP A 236 11.95 9.07 2.91
C ASP A 236 12.34 8.38 1.58
N TRP A 237 11.33 8.18 0.73
CA TRP A 237 11.48 7.41 -0.52
C TRP A 237 12.47 8.03 -1.52
N LYS A 238 12.88 9.26 -1.35
CA LYS A 238 13.97 9.85 -2.15
C LYS A 238 15.28 9.09 -2.00
N ARG A 239 15.51 8.50 -0.83
CA ARG A 239 16.72 7.75 -0.48
C ARG A 239 16.62 6.26 -0.74
N TRP A 240 15.43 5.76 -1.13
CA TRP A 240 15.21 4.35 -1.35
C TRP A 240 15.82 3.88 -2.68
N LYS A 241 16.38 2.69 -2.69
CA LYS A 241 16.73 1.95 -3.91
C LYS A 241 15.44 1.28 -4.40
N VAL A 242 14.81 1.86 -5.40
CA VAL A 242 13.59 1.31 -6.04
C VAL A 242 13.58 1.65 -7.52
N ASP A 243 12.97 0.79 -8.34
CA ASP A 243 12.85 1.01 -9.78
C ASP A 243 11.80 2.09 -10.10
N PHE A 244 10.73 2.15 -9.31
CA PHE A 244 9.74 3.23 -9.35
C PHE A 244 9.00 3.37 -8.02
N ILE A 245 8.32 4.49 -7.84
CA ILE A 245 7.38 4.72 -6.74
C ILE A 245 5.99 4.97 -7.28
N SER A 246 4.97 4.62 -6.47
CA SER A 246 3.56 4.91 -6.77
C SER A 246 2.98 5.83 -5.70
N PRO A 247 3.14 7.17 -5.84
CA PRO A 247 2.51 8.10 -4.93
C PRO A 247 0.98 8.05 -5.05
N MET A 248 0.29 8.02 -3.92
CA MET A 248 -1.17 7.98 -3.82
C MET A 248 -1.79 9.33 -4.18
N PHE A 249 -2.36 9.43 -5.39
CA PHE A 249 -3.07 10.61 -5.85
C PHE A 249 -4.59 10.41 -5.81
N HIS A 250 -5.09 10.07 -4.64
CA HIS A 250 -6.51 9.76 -4.38
C HIS A 250 -7.34 11.05 -4.27
N HIS A 251 -7.49 11.76 -5.39
CA HIS A 251 -8.09 13.09 -5.44
C HIS A 251 -9.50 13.16 -4.85
N LYS A 252 -10.33 12.13 -5.07
CA LYS A 252 -11.71 12.09 -4.58
C LYS A 252 -11.77 11.90 -3.07
N GLY A 253 -10.89 11.08 -2.49
CA GLY A 253 -10.74 10.94 -1.04
C GLY A 253 -10.34 12.24 -0.34
N LEU A 254 -9.63 13.12 -1.04
CA LEU A 254 -9.22 14.44 -0.57
C LEU A 254 -10.14 15.58 -1.03
N PHE A 255 -11.29 15.26 -1.65
CA PHE A 255 -12.24 16.23 -2.20
C PHE A 255 -11.60 17.22 -3.19
N LYS A 256 -10.62 16.76 -3.97
CA LYS A 256 -9.95 17.54 -5.02
C LYS A 256 -10.56 17.24 -6.39
N ARG A 257 -10.35 18.16 -7.34
CA ARG A 257 -10.69 17.93 -8.75
C ARG A 257 -9.63 17.06 -9.43
N PRO A 258 -9.94 16.30 -10.50
CA PRO A 258 -8.96 15.46 -11.20
C PRO A 258 -7.69 16.20 -11.66
N ILE A 259 -7.77 17.49 -12.01
CA ILE A 259 -6.61 18.32 -12.38
C ILE A 259 -5.55 18.41 -11.27
N TRP A 260 -5.93 18.22 -10.01
CA TRP A 260 -5.01 18.15 -8.88
C TRP A 260 -3.97 17.04 -9.05
N VAL A 261 -4.34 15.91 -9.67
CA VAL A 261 -3.43 14.79 -9.97
C VAL A 261 -2.24 15.25 -10.80
N ARG A 262 -2.46 16.11 -11.83
CA ARG A 262 -1.37 16.68 -12.64
C ARG A 262 -0.37 17.46 -11.79
N ASN A 263 -0.89 18.34 -10.94
CA ASN A 263 -0.06 19.23 -10.14
C ASN A 263 0.78 18.44 -9.11
N GLU A 264 0.17 17.45 -8.46
CA GLU A 264 0.89 16.60 -7.51
C GLU A 264 1.90 15.71 -8.22
N THR A 265 1.56 15.11 -9.37
CA THR A 265 2.50 14.31 -10.16
C THR A 265 3.71 15.16 -10.55
N HIS A 266 3.47 16.35 -11.10
CA HIS A 266 4.55 17.28 -11.47
C HIS A 266 5.43 17.63 -10.28
N LYS A 267 4.83 17.93 -9.13
CA LYS A 267 5.54 18.24 -7.90
C LYS A 267 6.42 17.07 -7.45
N ASN A 268 5.85 15.87 -7.34
CA ASN A 268 6.58 14.69 -6.92
C ASN A 268 7.73 14.37 -7.90
N ARG A 269 7.51 14.52 -9.22
CA ARG A 269 8.55 14.33 -10.24
C ARG A 269 9.68 15.35 -10.11
N LYS A 270 9.36 16.62 -9.89
CA LYS A 270 10.34 17.69 -9.73
C LYS A 270 11.18 17.53 -8.45
N MET A 271 10.57 17.04 -7.38
CA MET A 271 11.20 16.92 -6.07
C MET A 271 12.00 15.64 -5.90
N SER A 272 11.96 14.73 -6.87
CA SER A 272 12.73 13.49 -6.87
C SER A 272 13.21 13.14 -8.28
N ASN A 273 14.24 12.31 -8.36
CA ASN A 273 14.71 11.70 -9.61
C ASN A 273 14.11 10.30 -9.84
N LYS A 274 13.10 9.92 -9.07
CA LYS A 274 12.47 8.60 -9.17
C LYS A 274 11.50 8.54 -10.34
N ARG A 275 11.38 7.37 -10.96
CA ARG A 275 10.28 7.08 -11.89
C ARG A 275 8.97 7.07 -11.10
N ILE A 276 7.94 7.70 -11.63
CA ILE A 276 6.62 7.79 -11.00
C ILE A 276 5.62 6.99 -11.83
N VAL A 277 5.02 5.99 -11.21
CA VAL A 277 3.79 5.33 -11.66
C VAL A 277 2.66 5.87 -10.77
N ALA A 278 1.86 6.77 -11.31
CA ALA A 278 0.87 7.48 -10.50
C ALA A 278 -0.23 6.53 -10.02
N SER A 279 -0.39 6.38 -8.72
CA SER A 279 -1.52 5.64 -8.15
C SER A 279 -2.76 6.54 -8.12
N ILE A 280 -3.78 6.16 -8.89
CA ILE A 280 -5.05 6.87 -9.02
C ILE A 280 -6.20 5.98 -8.56
N GLY A 281 -7.29 6.59 -8.08
CA GLY A 281 -8.43 5.84 -7.55
C GLY A 281 -8.44 5.83 -6.03
N GLY A 282 -8.22 4.65 -5.43
CA GLY A 282 -8.23 4.46 -3.98
C GLY A 282 -9.60 4.75 -3.37
N LEU A 283 -9.63 5.51 -2.29
CA LEU A 283 -10.88 5.81 -1.57
C LEU A 283 -11.92 6.46 -2.48
N TYR A 284 -13.12 5.88 -2.51
CA TYR A 284 -14.27 6.25 -3.38
C TYR A 284 -14.06 5.98 -4.88
N SER A 285 -13.14 5.12 -5.26
CA SER A 285 -12.93 4.71 -6.67
C SER A 285 -14.18 4.05 -7.30
N ASP A 286 -15.00 3.39 -6.50
CA ASP A 286 -16.30 2.84 -6.89
C ASP A 286 -17.30 3.90 -7.39
N LEU A 287 -17.06 5.17 -7.04
CA LEU A 287 -17.86 6.33 -7.47
C LEU A 287 -17.24 7.09 -8.65
N PHE A 288 -16.14 6.60 -9.24
CA PHE A 288 -15.54 7.21 -10.43
C PHE A 288 -16.33 6.86 -11.67
N THR A 289 -16.56 7.86 -12.51
CA THR A 289 -17.06 7.67 -13.87
C THR A 289 -15.92 7.29 -14.82
N LYS A 290 -16.25 6.72 -15.99
CA LYS A 290 -15.24 6.47 -17.04
C LYS A 290 -14.48 7.73 -17.41
N LYS A 291 -15.20 8.85 -17.54
CA LYS A 291 -14.60 10.17 -17.82
C LYS A 291 -13.61 10.59 -16.72
N GLU A 292 -13.95 10.34 -15.46
CA GLU A 292 -13.10 10.72 -14.33
C GLU A 292 -11.82 9.89 -14.29
N TRP A 293 -11.90 8.57 -14.51
CA TRP A 293 -10.73 7.72 -14.68
C TRP A 293 -9.82 8.21 -15.79
N GLY A 294 -10.38 8.49 -16.99
CA GLY A 294 -9.62 9.00 -18.13
C GLY A 294 -9.00 10.39 -17.89
N LEU A 295 -9.66 11.26 -17.11
CA LEU A 295 -9.07 12.54 -16.72
C LEU A 295 -7.92 12.38 -15.74
N CYS A 296 -8.04 11.49 -14.75
CA CYS A 296 -6.96 11.23 -13.80
C CYS A 296 -5.74 10.65 -14.50
N GLU A 297 -5.92 9.66 -15.40
CA GLU A 297 -4.86 9.09 -16.23
C GLU A 297 -4.18 10.18 -17.07
N LYS A 298 -4.95 10.94 -17.84
CA LYS A 298 -4.45 12.04 -18.65
C LYS A 298 -3.63 13.03 -17.82
N TYR A 299 -4.15 13.47 -16.70
CA TYR A 299 -3.49 14.47 -15.86
C TYR A 299 -2.24 13.92 -15.16
N ALA A 300 -2.22 12.64 -14.78
CA ALA A 300 -1.01 12.02 -14.26
C ALA A 300 0.11 12.01 -15.32
N LEU A 301 -0.20 11.61 -16.56
CA LEU A 301 0.75 11.61 -17.67
C LEU A 301 1.23 13.02 -18.03
N GLU A 302 0.32 14.00 -18.09
CA GLU A 302 0.68 15.43 -18.29
C GLU A 302 1.55 15.97 -17.15
N GLY A 303 1.41 15.44 -15.94
CA GLY A 303 2.25 15.75 -14.78
C GLY A 303 3.63 15.11 -14.81
N GLY A 304 3.90 14.21 -15.77
CA GLY A 304 5.18 13.53 -15.95
C GLY A 304 5.25 12.14 -15.33
N ALA A 305 4.11 11.49 -15.06
CA ALA A 305 4.10 10.07 -14.70
C ALA A 305 4.54 9.20 -15.91
N GLU A 306 5.29 8.15 -15.64
CA GLU A 306 5.75 7.17 -16.63
C GLU A 306 4.83 5.94 -16.70
N GLY A 307 3.78 5.94 -15.88
CA GLY A 307 2.77 4.91 -15.84
C GLY A 307 1.65 5.24 -14.86
N ILE A 308 0.65 4.38 -14.87
CA ILE A 308 -0.56 4.49 -14.05
C ILE A 308 -0.77 3.20 -13.28
N LEU A 309 -1.12 3.33 -12.02
CA LEU A 309 -1.64 2.27 -11.17
C LEU A 309 -3.10 2.60 -10.80
N TYR A 310 -4.02 1.73 -11.23
CA TYR A 310 -5.43 1.83 -10.86
C TYR A 310 -5.65 1.14 -9.52
N GLU A 311 -5.94 1.92 -8.49
CA GLU A 311 -6.35 1.42 -7.18
C GLU A 311 -7.87 1.44 -7.01
N HIS A 312 -8.41 0.36 -6.47
CA HIS A 312 -9.83 0.16 -6.28
C HIS A 312 -10.10 -0.80 -5.11
N TYR A 313 -11.37 -0.99 -4.80
CA TYR A 313 -11.84 -1.98 -3.82
C TYR A 313 -12.79 -3.03 -4.44
N ASP A 314 -13.12 -2.89 -5.73
CA ASP A 314 -13.94 -3.80 -6.50
C ASP A 314 -13.48 -3.78 -7.97
N LEU A 315 -12.78 -4.84 -8.38
CA LEU A 315 -12.23 -4.98 -9.72
C LEU A 315 -13.32 -5.00 -10.79
N LEU A 316 -14.38 -5.75 -10.55
CA LEU A 316 -15.46 -5.91 -11.53
C LEU A 316 -16.18 -4.59 -11.76
N GLU A 317 -16.38 -3.79 -10.73
CA GLU A 317 -16.98 -2.46 -10.83
C GLU A 317 -16.08 -1.51 -11.66
N VAL A 318 -14.77 -1.52 -11.42
CA VAL A 318 -13.83 -0.68 -12.19
C VAL A 318 -13.75 -1.12 -13.63
N VAL A 319 -13.58 -2.42 -13.89
CA VAL A 319 -13.52 -2.99 -15.24
C VAL A 319 -14.82 -2.66 -16.00
N SER A 320 -15.98 -2.92 -15.41
CA SER A 320 -17.28 -2.57 -15.98
C SER A 320 -17.42 -1.08 -16.29
N THR A 321 -16.87 -0.21 -15.44
CA THR A 321 -16.88 1.25 -15.67
C THR A 321 -15.98 1.64 -16.83
N LEU A 322 -14.83 1.02 -16.96
CA LEU A 322 -13.89 1.30 -18.06
C LEU A 322 -14.40 0.78 -19.42
N GLU A 323 -15.17 -0.31 -19.43
CA GLU A 323 -15.79 -0.88 -20.63
C GLU A 323 -17.01 -0.08 -21.08
N ASN A 324 -17.97 0.20 -20.17
CA ASN A 324 -19.29 0.75 -20.49
C ASN A 324 -19.66 1.94 -19.62
N SER A 325 -20.14 3.03 -20.21
CA SER A 325 -20.14 4.27 -19.45
C SER A 325 -21.45 4.92 -19.07
N ARG A 326 -22.50 4.95 -19.90
CA ARG A 326 -23.48 6.04 -19.70
C ARG A 326 -24.45 5.87 -18.52
N MET A 327 -25.01 4.71 -18.30
CA MET A 327 -26.06 4.56 -17.26
C MET A 327 -25.48 4.42 -15.85
N ASN A 328 -24.31 3.80 -15.73
CA ASN A 328 -23.58 3.71 -14.46
C ASN A 328 -23.01 5.04 -14.00
N ASP A 329 -22.54 5.87 -14.93
CA ASP A 329 -21.98 7.19 -14.63
C ASP A 329 -23.01 8.13 -13.95
N ILE A 330 -24.28 8.14 -14.40
CA ILE A 330 -25.33 8.95 -13.78
C ILE A 330 -25.57 8.52 -12.33
N LYS A 331 -25.67 7.21 -12.07
CA LYS A 331 -25.85 6.69 -10.70
C LYS A 331 -24.66 7.05 -9.80
N LYS A 332 -23.44 6.97 -10.30
CA LYS A 332 -22.22 7.32 -9.56
C LYS A 332 -22.16 8.82 -9.23
N ILE A 333 -22.51 9.68 -10.18
CA ILE A 333 -22.59 11.13 -9.97
C ILE A 333 -23.61 11.46 -8.88
N MET A 334 -24.81 10.85 -8.93
CA MET A 334 -25.85 11.06 -7.92
C MET A 334 -25.39 10.59 -6.53
N ARG A 335 -24.79 9.40 -6.43
CA ARG A 335 -24.26 8.86 -5.17
C ARG A 335 -23.18 9.78 -4.59
N TRP A 336 -22.25 10.24 -5.42
CA TRP A 336 -21.19 11.17 -4.99
C TRP A 336 -21.75 12.50 -4.49
N ASN A 337 -22.70 13.09 -5.21
CA ASN A 337 -23.32 14.35 -4.81
C ASN A 337 -24.04 14.23 -3.46
N LEU A 338 -24.79 13.14 -3.25
CA LEU A 338 -25.44 12.87 -1.97
C LEU A 338 -24.44 12.66 -0.83
N PHE A 339 -23.35 11.93 -1.10
CA PHE A 339 -22.29 11.71 -0.13
C PHE A 339 -21.57 13.01 0.24
N SER A 340 -21.16 13.81 -0.73
CA SER A 340 -20.44 15.07 -0.49
C SER A 340 -21.29 16.11 0.27
N ILE A 341 -22.61 16.15 0.01
CA ILE A 341 -23.54 16.98 0.79
C ILE A 341 -23.59 16.51 2.24
N ARG A 342 -23.76 15.20 2.49
CA ARG A 342 -23.78 14.64 3.84
C ARG A 342 -22.46 14.88 4.57
N HIS A 343 -21.34 14.72 3.90
CA HIS A 343 -20.02 14.98 4.46
C HIS A 343 -19.84 16.44 4.84
N SER A 344 -20.20 17.37 3.96
CA SER A 344 -20.13 18.82 4.22
C SER A 344 -21.01 19.25 5.40
N ILE A 345 -22.22 18.69 5.53
CA ILE A 345 -23.10 18.92 6.66
C ILE A 345 -22.45 18.40 7.96
N ARG A 346 -21.89 17.18 7.94
CA ARG A 346 -21.22 16.57 9.10
C ARG A 346 -20.02 17.38 9.57
N VAL A 347 -19.17 17.83 8.65
CA VAL A 347 -18.02 18.70 8.95
C VAL A 347 -18.46 20.06 9.49
N GLY A 348 -19.52 20.65 8.91
CA GLY A 348 -20.12 21.89 9.41
C GLY A 348 -20.63 21.77 10.86
N ILE A 349 -21.36 20.70 11.17
CA ILE A 349 -21.85 20.41 12.53
C ILE A 349 -20.68 20.21 13.53
N LEU A 350 -19.61 19.51 13.10
CA LEU A 350 -18.43 19.30 13.96
C LEU A 350 -17.68 20.61 14.23
N LYS A 351 -17.61 21.51 13.26
CA LYS A 351 -17.03 22.86 13.47
C LYS A 351 -17.88 23.70 14.43
N LEU A 352 -19.21 23.68 14.30
CA LEU A 352 -20.11 24.40 15.22
C LEU A 352 -20.05 23.88 16.66
N ARG A 353 -19.78 22.58 16.87
CA ARG A 353 -19.61 21.98 18.21
C ARG A 353 -18.24 22.28 18.83
N ARG A 354 -17.26 22.76 18.07
CA ARG A 354 -15.91 23.14 18.53
C ARG A 354 -15.71 24.64 18.64
N SER A 355 -16.72 25.45 18.31
CA SER A 355 -16.71 26.87 18.61
C SER A 355 -17.09 27.07 20.08
N PRO A 356 -16.31 27.84 20.87
CA PRO A 356 -16.53 28.05 22.30
C PRO A 356 -17.86 28.77 22.57
#